data_bb889fcfe790dbdc69f2fb57642d9676
#
_entry.id   bb889fcfe790dbdc69f2fb57642d9676
#
_cell.length_a   1.000
_cell.length_b   1.000
_cell.length_c   1.000
_cell.angle_alpha   90.00
_cell.angle_beta   90.00
_cell.angle_gamma   90.00
#
_symmetry.space_group_name_H-M   'P 1'
#
loop_
_entity.id
_entity.type
_entity.pdbx_description
1 polymer ?
#
loop_
_entity_poly.entity_id
_entity_poly.type
_entity_poly.pdbx_seq_one_letter_code
_entity_poly.pdbx_strand_id
1 'polypeptide(L)'
;VLRKILSFLTSLSTLWLLVGVACQYVPPHLFWPAGFIAMSLPGALVLNGVLLLLWLWQRPLWALWPALLIFLFYGQHTRYFTLNTPDAQPEPQEQRITVLSYNVRVFNVYKHLHAADPNLPEKEMKWVSEHPADILCLQEYYNEKGDATYDSRKRIGKQQKRESYIGKALTNKIGAEFGLAIFSKFPIVDKGSVSFDRPTKNQVIYIDVQLPSKDTLRVYNMHLESMAIEEKDVEAAVQSEIGLKTKGRGIARRLKGGFIARSHQVERLVDHILSSQHPVLLCGDLNDLPSSYTYQKLRKHLSNGFEEGGSGFGFTYNGKLPIRIDNQFFSRPLELLRFDVLDQIRFTDHFPLESTYLLATSTEASGD
;
A
#
# COMPACT_ATOMS: atom_id res chain seq x y z
N VAL A 1 -14.75 -12.05 40.84
CA VAL A 1 -14.64 -10.73 40.20
C VAL A 1 -13.91 -10.86 38.84
N LEU A 2 -12.68 -11.40 38.78
CA LEU A 2 -11.85 -11.50 37.60
C LEU A 2 -12.60 -12.15 36.39
N ARG A 3 -13.28 -13.28 36.63
CA ARG A 3 -14.02 -13.98 35.55
C ARG A 3 -15.16 -13.16 34.96
N LYS A 4 -15.88 -12.38 35.79
CA LYS A 4 -16.94 -11.48 35.29
C LYS A 4 -16.33 -10.38 34.41
N ILE A 5 -15.18 -9.84 34.80
CA ILE A 5 -14.44 -8.84 34.04
C ILE A 5 -13.98 -9.45 32.71
N LEU A 6 -13.37 -10.64 32.71
CA LEU A 6 -12.93 -11.32 31.48
C LEU A 6 -14.12 -11.61 30.54
N SER A 7 -15.25 -12.11 31.06
CA SER A 7 -16.45 -12.34 30.24
C SER A 7 -16.96 -11.04 29.62
N PHE A 8 -17.01 -9.96 30.37
CA PHE A 8 -17.42 -8.64 29.87
C PHE A 8 -16.48 -8.14 28.76
N LEU A 9 -15.15 -8.21 29.02
CA LEU A 9 -14.15 -7.81 28.03
C LEU A 9 -14.22 -8.67 26.76
N THR A 10 -14.48 -9.97 26.89
CA THR A 10 -14.66 -10.86 25.75
C THR A 10 -15.88 -10.48 24.92
N SER A 11 -17.02 -10.17 25.58
CA SER A 11 -18.22 -9.71 24.87
C SER A 11 -17.97 -8.38 24.16
N LEU A 12 -17.29 -7.44 24.82
CA LEU A 12 -16.95 -6.14 24.23
C LEU A 12 -15.98 -6.29 23.03
N SER A 13 -14.94 -7.13 23.19
CA SER A 13 -14.00 -7.43 22.10
C SER A 13 -14.71 -8.09 20.90
N THR A 14 -15.62 -9.02 21.16
CA THR A 14 -16.44 -9.64 20.12
C THR A 14 -17.25 -8.60 19.36
N LEU A 15 -17.98 -7.74 20.07
CA LEU A 15 -18.76 -6.68 19.44
C LEU A 15 -17.88 -5.73 18.63
N TRP A 16 -16.74 -5.31 19.20
CA TRP A 16 -15.79 -4.43 18.52
C TRP A 16 -15.27 -5.08 17.24
N LEU A 17 -14.88 -6.37 17.29
CA LEU A 17 -14.40 -7.11 16.14
C LEU A 17 -15.48 -7.20 15.04
N LEU A 18 -16.71 -7.57 15.39
CA LEU A 18 -17.84 -7.68 14.44
C LEU A 18 -18.15 -6.33 13.78
N VAL A 19 -18.28 -5.27 14.60
CA VAL A 19 -18.56 -3.92 14.09
C VAL A 19 -17.39 -3.39 13.27
N GLY A 20 -16.14 -3.64 13.70
CA GLY A 20 -14.94 -3.25 12.97
C GLY A 20 -14.87 -3.88 11.58
N VAL A 21 -15.14 -5.19 11.49
CA VAL A 21 -15.20 -5.90 10.21
C VAL A 21 -16.34 -5.39 9.33
N ALA A 22 -17.52 -5.18 9.89
CA ALA A 22 -18.66 -4.65 9.13
C ALA A 22 -18.36 -3.24 8.56
N CYS A 23 -17.69 -2.39 9.32
CA CYS A 23 -17.34 -1.03 8.91
C CYS A 23 -16.35 -0.97 7.73
N GLN A 24 -15.60 -2.04 7.45
CA GLN A 24 -14.76 -2.11 6.24
C GLN A 24 -15.57 -2.09 4.93
N TYR A 25 -16.84 -2.44 4.99
CA TYR A 25 -17.74 -2.49 3.83
C TYR A 25 -18.62 -1.24 3.72
N VAL A 26 -18.54 -0.33 4.69
CA VAL A 26 -19.35 0.89 4.72
C VAL A 26 -18.53 2.04 4.15
N PRO A 27 -18.95 2.65 3.02
CA PRO A 27 -18.22 3.76 2.42
C PRO A 27 -18.14 4.97 3.37
N PRO A 28 -16.94 5.48 3.68
CA PRO A 28 -16.77 6.64 4.57
C PRO A 28 -17.41 7.94 4.08
N HIS A 29 -17.66 8.09 2.79
CA HIS A 29 -18.39 9.25 2.26
C HIS A 29 -19.89 9.22 2.62
N LEU A 30 -20.46 8.02 2.88
CA LEU A 30 -21.84 7.87 3.38
C LEU A 30 -21.90 7.90 4.91
N PHE A 31 -20.94 7.24 5.57
CA PHE A 31 -20.88 7.18 7.03
C PHE A 31 -19.41 7.25 7.51
N TRP A 32 -18.89 8.47 7.66
CA TRP A 32 -17.49 8.70 8.01
C TRP A 32 -17.00 8.03 9.30
N PRO A 33 -17.83 7.76 10.35
CA PRO A 33 -17.34 7.07 11.54
C PRO A 33 -16.86 5.64 11.26
N ALA A 34 -17.37 5.01 10.18
CA ALA A 34 -16.91 3.67 9.78
C ALA A 34 -15.40 3.63 9.55
N GLY A 35 -14.81 4.69 9.00
CA GLY A 35 -13.35 4.77 8.80
C GLY A 35 -12.57 4.67 10.10
N PHE A 36 -13.01 5.36 11.17
CA PHE A 36 -12.36 5.29 12.48
C PHE A 36 -12.54 3.92 13.15
N ILE A 37 -13.74 3.36 13.05
CA ILE A 37 -14.06 2.04 13.63
C ILE A 37 -13.21 0.96 12.91
N ALA A 38 -13.18 0.97 11.58
CA ALA A 38 -12.36 0.05 10.81
C ALA A 38 -10.86 0.22 11.09
N MET A 39 -10.37 1.46 11.22
CA MET A 39 -8.98 1.76 11.60
C MET A 39 -8.60 1.19 12.97
N SER A 40 -9.55 1.06 13.90
CA SER A 40 -9.31 0.50 15.24
C SER A 40 -9.28 -1.04 15.28
N LEU A 41 -9.63 -1.71 14.19
CA LEU A 41 -9.74 -3.18 14.11
C LEU A 41 -8.47 -3.93 14.56
N PRO A 42 -7.22 -3.51 14.26
CA PRO A 42 -6.03 -4.18 14.77
C PRO A 42 -6.01 -4.29 16.30
N GLY A 43 -6.51 -3.27 17.00
CA GLY A 43 -6.66 -3.31 18.45
C GLY A 43 -7.62 -4.40 18.94
N ALA A 44 -8.75 -4.60 18.22
CA ALA A 44 -9.70 -5.66 18.53
C ALA A 44 -9.11 -7.06 18.29
N LEU A 45 -8.33 -7.23 17.21
CA LEU A 45 -7.63 -8.48 16.90
C LEU A 45 -6.61 -8.84 18.00
N VAL A 46 -5.78 -7.88 18.41
CA VAL A 46 -4.79 -8.06 19.49
C VAL A 46 -5.49 -8.37 20.81
N LEU A 47 -6.52 -7.62 21.17
CA LEU A 47 -7.28 -7.86 22.42
C LEU A 47 -7.90 -9.26 22.44
N ASN A 48 -8.44 -9.72 21.32
CA ASN A 48 -9.00 -11.07 21.21
C ASN A 48 -7.95 -12.15 21.41
N GLY A 49 -6.72 -11.97 20.88
CA GLY A 49 -5.58 -12.86 21.13
C GLY A 49 -5.15 -12.89 22.59
N VAL A 50 -5.08 -11.73 23.26
CA VAL A 50 -4.79 -11.62 24.70
C VAL A 50 -5.86 -12.34 25.51
N LEU A 51 -7.14 -12.14 25.19
CA LEU A 51 -8.25 -12.81 25.89
C LEU A 51 -8.22 -14.33 25.70
N LEU A 52 -7.82 -14.83 24.52
CA LEU A 52 -7.58 -16.26 24.31
C LEU A 52 -6.56 -16.80 25.33
N LEU A 53 -5.40 -16.16 25.46
CA LEU A 53 -4.35 -16.59 26.37
C LEU A 53 -4.81 -16.54 27.84
N LEU A 54 -5.52 -15.47 28.24
CA LEU A 54 -6.08 -15.33 29.60
C LEU A 54 -7.11 -16.40 29.92
N TRP A 55 -7.97 -16.77 28.96
CA TRP A 55 -8.95 -17.84 29.15
C TRP A 55 -8.30 -19.22 29.18
N LEU A 56 -7.27 -19.49 28.38
CA LEU A 56 -6.50 -20.74 28.46
C LEU A 56 -5.92 -20.96 29.86
N TRP A 57 -5.49 -19.87 30.52
CA TRP A 57 -4.98 -19.93 31.90
C TRP A 57 -6.10 -20.09 32.92
N GLN A 58 -7.21 -19.39 32.79
CA GLN A 58 -8.28 -19.34 33.82
C GLN A 58 -9.32 -20.45 33.68
N ARG A 59 -9.75 -20.76 32.46
CA ARG A 59 -10.72 -21.80 32.11
C ARG A 59 -10.60 -22.15 30.62
N PRO A 60 -9.92 -23.24 30.25
CA PRO A 60 -9.65 -23.60 28.86
C PRO A 60 -10.90 -23.72 27.96
N LEU A 61 -12.03 -24.17 28.51
CA LEU A 61 -13.29 -24.25 27.73
C LEU A 61 -13.82 -22.88 27.29
N TRP A 62 -13.58 -21.82 28.05
CA TRP A 62 -13.99 -20.48 27.67
C TRP A 62 -13.07 -19.86 26.61
N ALA A 63 -11.86 -20.39 26.46
CA ALA A 63 -10.93 -20.01 25.40
C ALA A 63 -11.43 -20.39 24.00
N LEU A 64 -12.37 -21.37 23.91
CA LEU A 64 -12.97 -21.78 22.63
C LEU A 64 -13.66 -20.62 21.90
N TRP A 65 -14.24 -19.65 22.64
CA TRP A 65 -14.90 -18.51 22.03
C TRP A 65 -13.94 -17.57 21.30
N PRO A 66 -12.89 -16.98 21.95
CA PRO A 66 -11.92 -16.17 21.22
C PRO A 66 -11.14 -16.97 20.17
N ALA A 67 -10.90 -18.29 20.36
CA ALA A 67 -10.30 -19.14 19.35
C ALA A 67 -11.18 -19.26 18.10
N LEU A 68 -12.50 -19.45 18.28
CA LEU A 68 -13.48 -19.46 17.21
C LEU A 68 -13.47 -18.13 16.42
N LEU A 69 -13.41 -17.00 17.12
CA LEU A 69 -13.32 -15.69 16.46
C LEU A 69 -12.04 -15.53 15.65
N ILE A 70 -10.88 -15.96 16.17
CA ILE A 70 -9.61 -15.96 15.42
C ILE A 70 -9.74 -16.82 14.16
N PHE A 71 -10.36 -18.00 14.27
CA PHE A 71 -10.59 -18.88 13.13
C PHE A 71 -11.53 -18.25 12.10
N LEU A 72 -12.71 -17.76 12.52
CA LEU A 72 -13.69 -17.15 11.62
C LEU A 72 -13.17 -15.90 10.90
N PHE A 73 -12.32 -15.13 11.59
CA PHE A 73 -11.72 -13.91 11.06
C PHE A 73 -10.23 -14.09 10.69
N TYR A 74 -9.80 -15.32 10.40
CA TYR A 74 -8.42 -15.62 10.01
C TYR A 74 -7.90 -14.71 8.91
N GLY A 75 -8.70 -14.47 7.86
CA GLY A 75 -8.36 -13.56 6.78
C GLY A 75 -8.18 -12.08 7.18
N GLN A 76 -8.62 -11.67 8.39
CA GLN A 76 -8.29 -10.35 8.93
C GLN A 76 -6.89 -10.34 9.57
N HIS A 77 -6.48 -11.46 10.17
CA HIS A 77 -5.15 -11.61 10.76
C HIS A 77 -4.06 -11.67 9.68
N THR A 78 -4.28 -12.39 8.58
CA THR A 78 -3.31 -12.51 7.46
C THR A 78 -3.03 -11.20 6.75
N ARG A 79 -3.91 -10.21 6.86
CA ARG A 79 -3.66 -8.85 6.38
C ARG A 79 -2.57 -8.11 7.16
N TYR A 80 -2.27 -8.53 8.39
CA TYR A 80 -1.30 -7.88 9.26
C TYR A 80 -0.08 -8.73 9.54
N PHE A 81 -0.22 -10.04 9.47
CA PHE A 81 0.86 -10.98 9.74
C PHE A 81 0.69 -12.24 8.91
N THR A 82 1.73 -12.61 8.19
CA THR A 82 1.78 -13.84 7.38
C THR A 82 3.07 -14.61 7.66
N LEU A 83 3.06 -15.89 7.37
CA LEU A 83 4.21 -16.80 7.47
C LEU A 83 4.43 -17.53 6.12
N ASN A 84 4.15 -16.85 5.02
CA ASN A 84 4.39 -17.44 3.71
C ASN A 84 5.88 -17.65 3.52
N THR A 85 6.26 -18.83 3.06
CA THR A 85 7.62 -19.11 2.59
C THR A 85 7.63 -18.90 1.09
N PRO A 86 8.62 -18.16 0.53
CA PRO A 86 8.75 -18.03 -0.91
C PRO A 86 8.85 -19.42 -1.54
N ASP A 87 7.94 -19.75 -2.43
CA ASP A 87 8.03 -20.98 -3.20
C ASP A 87 9.11 -20.76 -4.26
N ALA A 88 10.26 -21.41 -4.04
CA ALA A 88 11.40 -21.35 -4.96
C ALA A 88 11.16 -22.35 -6.12
N GLN A 89 10.10 -22.18 -6.89
CA GLN A 89 9.94 -22.94 -8.13
C GLN A 89 10.85 -22.33 -9.21
N PRO A 90 11.69 -23.13 -9.88
CA PRO A 90 12.56 -22.68 -10.97
C PRO A 90 11.77 -22.55 -12.27
N GLU A 91 10.86 -21.59 -12.35
CA GLU A 91 10.20 -21.24 -13.61
C GLU A 91 11.17 -20.54 -14.57
N PRO A 92 10.99 -20.68 -15.90
CA PRO A 92 11.83 -20.04 -16.89
C PRO A 92 11.92 -18.51 -16.66
N GLN A 93 13.13 -17.99 -16.62
CA GLN A 93 13.40 -16.58 -16.32
C GLN A 93 12.77 -15.61 -17.32
N GLU A 94 12.53 -16.06 -18.55
CA GLU A 94 11.97 -15.27 -19.66
C GLU A 94 10.49 -14.90 -19.50
N GLN A 95 9.77 -15.57 -18.60
CA GLN A 95 8.34 -15.31 -18.34
C GLN A 95 8.11 -14.48 -17.06
N ARG A 96 9.17 -14.20 -16.30
CA ARG A 96 9.08 -13.46 -15.05
C ARG A 96 8.97 -11.96 -15.29
N ILE A 97 8.15 -11.30 -14.49
CA ILE A 97 7.97 -9.86 -14.49
C ILE A 97 8.32 -9.36 -13.07
N THR A 98 9.45 -8.68 -12.94
CA THR A 98 9.87 -8.10 -11.66
C THR A 98 9.43 -6.66 -11.56
N VAL A 99 8.76 -6.29 -10.46
CA VAL A 99 8.17 -4.97 -10.27
C VAL A 99 8.61 -4.38 -8.93
N LEU A 100 9.15 -3.17 -8.99
CA LEU A 100 9.45 -2.34 -7.82
C LEU A 100 8.38 -1.26 -7.66
N SER A 101 7.78 -1.15 -6.48
CA SER A 101 6.94 -0.02 -6.07
C SER A 101 7.61 0.73 -4.93
N TYR A 102 7.80 2.05 -5.08
CA TYR A 102 8.52 2.83 -4.10
C TYR A 102 8.05 4.29 -4.03
N ASN A 103 7.65 4.75 -2.85
CA ASN A 103 7.45 6.16 -2.56
C ASN A 103 8.82 6.81 -2.31
N VAL A 104 9.31 7.56 -3.32
CA VAL A 104 10.66 8.14 -3.33
C VAL A 104 10.74 9.49 -2.62
N ARG A 105 9.67 9.94 -1.98
CA ARG A 105 9.65 11.18 -1.18
C ARG A 105 10.39 12.34 -1.86
N VAL A 106 10.01 12.62 -3.11
CA VAL A 106 10.63 13.63 -4.00
C VAL A 106 12.15 13.50 -4.14
N PHE A 107 12.70 12.27 -4.01
CA PHE A 107 14.14 12.00 -3.98
C PHE A 107 14.90 12.86 -2.96
N ASN A 108 14.27 13.13 -1.83
CA ASN A 108 14.83 13.95 -0.75
C ASN A 108 15.38 15.32 -1.20
N VAL A 109 14.78 15.96 -2.22
CA VAL A 109 15.26 17.22 -2.82
C VAL A 109 15.36 18.39 -1.82
N TYR A 110 14.54 18.37 -0.77
CA TYR A 110 14.54 19.43 0.23
C TYR A 110 15.60 19.22 1.31
N LYS A 111 16.42 20.26 1.58
CA LYS A 111 17.54 20.18 2.55
C LYS A 111 17.17 19.59 3.92
N HIS A 112 15.97 19.85 4.42
CA HIS A 112 15.53 19.30 5.71
C HIS A 112 15.30 17.79 5.68
N LEU A 113 15.10 17.18 4.52
CA LEU A 113 14.90 15.73 4.37
C LEU A 113 16.21 14.94 4.38
N HIS A 114 17.34 15.58 4.02
CA HIS A 114 18.67 14.97 3.97
C HIS A 114 19.72 15.69 4.84
N ALA A 115 19.27 16.41 5.87
CA ALA A 115 20.17 17.20 6.72
C ALA A 115 21.25 16.34 7.42
N ALA A 116 20.96 15.06 7.71
CA ALA A 116 21.90 14.13 8.33
C ALA A 116 22.90 13.51 7.34
N ASP A 117 22.55 13.40 6.05
CA ASP A 117 23.40 12.87 4.98
C ASP A 117 23.20 13.67 3.70
N PRO A 118 24.06 14.64 3.39
CA PRO A 118 23.96 15.45 2.17
C PRO A 118 24.02 14.64 0.86
N ASN A 119 24.57 13.42 0.88
CA ASN A 119 24.67 12.54 -0.27
C ASN A 119 23.45 11.61 -0.42
N LEU A 120 22.49 11.67 0.49
CA LEU A 120 21.30 10.81 0.49
C LEU A 120 20.54 10.86 -0.85
N PRO A 121 20.27 12.05 -1.44
CA PRO A 121 19.56 12.13 -2.72
C PRO A 121 20.27 11.40 -3.86
N GLU A 122 21.60 11.53 -3.94
CA GLU A 122 22.38 10.87 -4.98
C GLU A 122 22.43 9.35 -4.78
N LYS A 123 22.55 8.89 -3.52
CA LYS A 123 22.52 7.46 -3.18
C LYS A 123 21.17 6.83 -3.55
N GLU A 124 20.08 7.50 -3.21
CA GLU A 124 18.72 7.05 -3.53
C GLU A 124 18.49 7.02 -5.05
N MET A 125 18.80 8.12 -5.74
CA MET A 125 18.65 8.22 -7.19
C MET A 125 19.48 7.14 -7.92
N LYS A 126 20.70 6.90 -7.48
CA LYS A 126 21.55 5.84 -8.03
C LYS A 126 20.92 4.47 -7.83
N TRP A 127 20.49 4.17 -6.59
CA TRP A 127 19.87 2.89 -6.27
C TRP A 127 18.60 2.63 -7.11
N VAL A 128 17.70 3.62 -7.22
CA VAL A 128 16.48 3.50 -8.02
C VAL A 128 16.81 3.36 -9.51
N SER A 129 17.76 4.14 -10.03
CA SER A 129 18.11 4.09 -11.46
C SER A 129 18.74 2.77 -11.87
N GLU A 130 19.61 2.20 -11.04
CA GLU A 130 20.34 0.95 -11.30
C GLU A 130 19.56 -0.30 -10.88
N HIS A 131 18.36 -0.14 -10.29
CA HIS A 131 17.58 -1.27 -9.83
C HIS A 131 17.19 -2.21 -10.98
N PRO A 132 17.37 -3.55 -10.84
CA PRO A 132 17.20 -4.50 -11.93
C PRO A 132 15.77 -4.79 -12.34
N ALA A 133 14.76 -4.39 -11.57
CA ALA A 133 13.34 -4.66 -11.87
C ALA A 133 12.95 -4.22 -13.30
N ASP A 134 12.00 -4.92 -13.89
CA ASP A 134 11.52 -4.66 -15.24
C ASP A 134 10.61 -3.45 -15.28
N ILE A 135 9.80 -3.25 -14.22
CA ILE A 135 8.87 -2.15 -14.07
C ILE A 135 9.14 -1.45 -12.74
N LEU A 136 9.22 -0.11 -12.76
CA LEU A 136 9.35 0.72 -11.56
C LEU A 136 8.11 1.61 -11.44
N CYS A 137 7.36 1.49 -10.35
CA CYS A 137 6.23 2.35 -9.99
C CYS A 137 6.67 3.30 -8.86
N LEU A 138 6.89 4.57 -9.18
CA LEU A 138 7.43 5.55 -8.24
C LEU A 138 6.34 6.55 -7.82
N GLN A 139 6.10 6.69 -6.51
CA GLN A 139 5.20 7.65 -5.91
C GLN A 139 6.02 8.84 -5.38
N GLU A 140 5.39 10.00 -5.25
CA GLU A 140 6.05 11.28 -4.93
C GLU A 140 7.28 11.54 -5.82
N TYR A 141 7.14 11.22 -7.09
CA TYR A 141 8.21 11.38 -8.08
C TYR A 141 8.55 12.86 -8.28
N TYR A 142 9.86 13.13 -8.41
CA TYR A 142 10.42 14.44 -8.73
C TYR A 142 11.36 14.36 -9.93
N ASN A 143 11.28 15.34 -10.82
CA ASN A 143 12.19 15.47 -11.97
C ASN A 143 12.52 16.93 -12.23
N GLU A 144 13.82 17.24 -12.28
CA GLU A 144 14.34 18.54 -12.66
C GLU A 144 15.26 18.37 -13.86
N LYS A 145 14.77 18.75 -15.04
CA LYS A 145 15.47 18.55 -16.31
C LYS A 145 16.81 19.31 -16.33
N GLY A 146 17.89 18.58 -16.60
CA GLY A 146 19.24 19.12 -16.71
C GLY A 146 19.99 19.21 -15.38
N ASP A 147 19.34 18.96 -14.23
CA ASP A 147 20.03 18.85 -12.95
C ASP A 147 20.88 17.58 -12.90
N ALA A 148 22.05 17.64 -12.25
CA ALA A 148 22.98 16.54 -12.20
C ALA A 148 22.45 15.31 -11.44
N THR A 149 21.73 15.55 -10.32
CA THR A 149 21.16 14.52 -9.46
C THR A 149 19.71 14.22 -9.86
N TYR A 150 18.90 15.26 -10.12
CA TYR A 150 17.44 15.14 -10.19
C TYR A 150 16.87 15.07 -11.62
N ASP A 151 17.69 14.98 -12.68
CA ASP A 151 17.17 14.62 -14.02
C ASP A 151 16.82 13.12 -14.05
N SER A 152 15.84 12.76 -13.22
CA SER A 152 15.40 11.39 -12.96
C SER A 152 14.87 10.73 -14.22
N ARG A 153 14.20 11.50 -15.11
CA ARG A 153 13.72 11.00 -16.41
C ARG A 153 14.86 10.55 -17.31
N LYS A 154 16.00 11.24 -17.26
CA LYS A 154 17.21 10.86 -17.98
C LYS A 154 17.88 9.67 -17.31
N ARG A 155 18.08 9.74 -15.99
CA ARG A 155 18.84 8.73 -15.24
C ARG A 155 18.13 7.38 -15.18
N ILE A 156 16.84 7.36 -14.82
CA ILE A 156 16.04 6.13 -14.68
C ILE A 156 15.52 5.64 -16.04
N GLY A 157 15.14 6.57 -16.93
CA GLY A 157 14.58 6.24 -18.24
C GLY A 157 15.66 6.03 -19.30
N LYS A 158 16.16 7.14 -19.88
CA LYS A 158 17.01 7.09 -21.07
C LYS A 158 18.32 6.30 -20.86
N GLN A 159 19.03 6.52 -19.75
CA GLN A 159 20.30 5.84 -19.48
C GLN A 159 20.13 4.35 -19.23
N GLN A 160 18.98 3.94 -18.67
CA GLN A 160 18.67 2.55 -18.38
C GLN A 160 17.80 1.89 -19.47
N LYS A 161 17.59 2.56 -20.60
CA LYS A 161 16.78 2.06 -21.74
C LYS A 161 15.35 1.66 -21.32
N ARG A 162 14.74 2.41 -20.39
CA ARG A 162 13.36 2.22 -19.98
C ARG A 162 12.46 3.26 -20.66
N GLU A 163 11.35 2.82 -21.20
CA GLU A 163 10.24 3.70 -21.54
C GLU A 163 9.58 4.24 -20.28
N SER A 164 8.88 5.35 -20.36
CA SER A 164 8.25 5.94 -19.18
C SER A 164 6.96 6.67 -19.48
N TYR A 165 6.07 6.66 -18.47
CA TYR A 165 4.94 7.56 -18.37
C TYR A 165 4.96 8.29 -17.04
N ILE A 166 4.79 9.62 -17.09
CA ILE A 166 4.82 10.50 -15.91
C ILE A 166 3.50 11.24 -15.82
N GLY A 167 2.76 10.95 -14.75
CA GLY A 167 1.56 11.69 -14.37
C GLY A 167 1.97 12.91 -13.56
N LYS A 168 1.90 14.09 -14.18
CA LYS A 168 2.28 15.35 -13.54
C LYS A 168 1.14 15.85 -12.66
N ALA A 169 1.37 15.96 -11.35
CA ALA A 169 0.46 16.60 -10.41
C ALA A 169 0.71 18.11 -10.34
N LEU A 170 1.98 18.52 -10.42
CA LEU A 170 2.42 19.91 -10.29
C LEU A 170 3.70 20.14 -11.08
N THR A 171 3.84 21.34 -11.63
CA THR A 171 5.13 21.90 -12.11
C THR A 171 5.41 23.16 -11.34
N ASN A 172 6.61 23.30 -10.76
CA ASN A 172 6.99 24.47 -9.99
C ASN A 172 7.57 25.59 -10.90
N LYS A 173 7.97 26.72 -10.30
CA LYS A 173 8.47 27.91 -11.02
C LYS A 173 9.78 27.67 -11.79
N ILE A 174 10.59 26.70 -11.38
CA ILE A 174 11.85 26.34 -12.08
C ILE A 174 11.63 25.24 -13.14
N GLY A 175 10.38 24.83 -13.37
CA GLY A 175 10.05 23.79 -14.34
C GLY A 175 10.20 22.37 -13.84
N ALA A 176 10.49 22.15 -12.54
CA ALA A 176 10.57 20.83 -11.97
C ALA A 176 9.17 20.20 -11.82
N GLU A 177 9.07 18.92 -12.14
CA GLU A 177 7.83 18.13 -12.23
C GLU A 177 7.68 17.25 -10.99
N PHE A 178 6.47 17.22 -10.43
CA PHE A 178 6.07 16.39 -9.29
C PHE A 178 4.91 15.49 -9.70
N GLY A 179 4.85 14.27 -9.18
CA GLY A 179 3.71 13.39 -9.44
C GLY A 179 4.00 11.90 -9.26
N LEU A 180 3.55 11.10 -10.21
CA LEU A 180 3.80 9.67 -10.29
C LEU A 180 4.61 9.35 -11.55
N ALA A 181 5.42 8.29 -11.49
CA ALA A 181 6.13 7.80 -12.66
C ALA A 181 6.05 6.27 -12.74
N ILE A 182 5.90 5.75 -13.96
CA ILE A 182 6.13 4.34 -14.27
C ILE A 182 7.23 4.29 -15.33
N PHE A 183 8.26 3.47 -15.05
CA PHE A 183 9.32 3.14 -15.99
C PHE A 183 9.26 1.65 -16.32
N SER A 184 9.43 1.30 -17.57
CA SER A 184 9.32 -0.08 -18.06
C SER A 184 10.46 -0.43 -19.02
N LYS A 185 11.03 -1.62 -18.88
CA LYS A 185 11.89 -2.24 -19.90
C LYS A 185 11.09 -2.78 -21.07
N PHE A 186 9.79 -3.07 -20.84
CA PHE A 186 8.88 -3.53 -21.90
C PHE A 186 8.31 -2.34 -22.64
N PRO A 187 7.97 -2.49 -23.96
CA PRO A 187 7.33 -1.44 -24.74
C PRO A 187 5.98 -1.02 -24.15
N ILE A 188 5.74 0.28 -24.05
CA ILE A 188 4.46 0.86 -23.62
C ILE A 188 3.57 1.05 -24.83
N VAL A 189 2.44 0.31 -24.90
CA VAL A 189 1.50 0.33 -26.04
C VAL A 189 0.31 1.24 -25.78
N ASP A 190 -0.08 1.47 -24.52
CA ASP A 190 -1.07 2.47 -24.11
C ASP A 190 -0.73 3.04 -22.73
N LYS A 191 -1.26 4.21 -22.41
CA LYS A 191 -1.02 4.90 -21.14
C LYS A 191 -2.08 5.95 -20.86
N GLY A 192 -2.34 6.19 -19.58
CA GLY A 192 -3.31 7.20 -19.16
C GLY A 192 -3.38 7.38 -17.65
N SER A 193 -4.42 8.06 -17.22
CA SER A 193 -4.69 8.30 -15.81
C SER A 193 -6.16 8.07 -15.47
N VAL A 194 -6.41 7.66 -14.23
CA VAL A 194 -7.78 7.56 -13.70
C VAL A 194 -8.24 8.96 -13.27
N SER A 195 -9.34 9.42 -13.86
CA SER A 195 -9.91 10.73 -13.51
C SER A 195 -10.66 10.65 -12.18
N PHE A 196 -10.35 11.59 -11.29
CA PHE A 196 -11.12 11.82 -10.07
C PHE A 196 -12.03 13.03 -10.24
N ASP A 197 -13.25 12.96 -9.67
CA ASP A 197 -14.28 14.01 -9.84
C ASP A 197 -13.91 15.36 -9.22
N ARG A 198 -12.86 15.40 -8.39
CA ARG A 198 -12.38 16.61 -7.71
C ARG A 198 -10.91 16.85 -8.01
N PRO A 199 -10.49 18.11 -8.19
CA PRO A 199 -9.08 18.43 -8.30
C PRO A 199 -8.32 17.97 -7.05
N THR A 200 -7.30 17.16 -7.25
CA THR A 200 -6.43 16.65 -6.19
C THR A 200 -5.00 16.54 -6.72
N LYS A 201 -4.02 16.60 -5.83
CA LYS A 201 -2.61 16.30 -6.15
C LYS A 201 -2.34 14.80 -6.20
N ASN A 202 -3.26 14.01 -5.67
CA ASN A 202 -3.19 12.57 -5.65
C ASN A 202 -3.67 12.02 -6.99
N GLN A 203 -3.04 10.96 -7.45
CA GLN A 203 -3.22 10.45 -8.80
C GLN A 203 -3.20 8.93 -8.84
N VAL A 204 -3.79 8.39 -9.90
CA VAL A 204 -3.54 7.04 -10.37
C VAL A 204 -3.23 7.13 -11.86
N ILE A 205 -2.10 6.61 -12.26
CA ILE A 205 -1.70 6.49 -13.67
C ILE A 205 -1.60 5.03 -14.04
N TYR A 206 -1.69 4.73 -15.34
CA TYR A 206 -1.47 3.38 -15.85
C TYR A 206 -0.67 3.39 -17.14
N ILE A 207 -0.04 2.25 -17.40
CA ILE A 207 0.54 1.89 -18.70
C ILE A 207 0.06 0.48 -19.06
N ASP A 208 -0.09 0.24 -20.35
CA ASP A 208 -0.19 -1.10 -20.93
C ASP A 208 1.16 -1.45 -21.54
N VAL A 209 1.75 -2.53 -21.08
CA VAL A 209 3.04 -3.01 -21.57
C VAL A 209 2.88 -4.30 -22.36
N GLN A 210 3.57 -4.39 -23.50
CA GLN A 210 3.65 -5.62 -24.27
C GLN A 210 4.78 -6.49 -23.75
N LEU A 211 4.43 -7.67 -23.24
CA LEU A 211 5.39 -8.65 -22.75
C LEU A 211 6.08 -9.40 -23.91
N PRO A 212 7.20 -10.09 -23.67
CA PRO A 212 7.86 -10.92 -24.68
C PRO A 212 6.95 -12.00 -25.29
N SER A 213 6.00 -12.53 -24.51
CA SER A 213 4.94 -13.46 -24.96
C SER A 213 3.94 -12.87 -25.95
N LYS A 214 3.97 -11.55 -26.18
CA LYS A 214 2.99 -10.75 -26.92
C LYS A 214 1.70 -10.44 -26.15
N ASP A 215 1.55 -10.97 -24.95
CA ASP A 215 0.46 -10.58 -24.07
C ASP A 215 0.62 -9.14 -23.60
N THR A 216 -0.49 -8.51 -23.23
CA THR A 216 -0.49 -7.15 -22.67
C THR A 216 -0.83 -7.21 -21.18
N LEU A 217 -0.04 -6.50 -20.39
CA LEU A 217 -0.27 -6.30 -18.96
C LEU A 217 -0.55 -4.83 -18.68
N ARG A 218 -1.65 -4.53 -17.97
CA ARG A 218 -1.94 -3.19 -17.45
C ARG A 218 -1.35 -3.00 -16.07
N VAL A 219 -0.46 -2.02 -15.95
CA VAL A 219 0.20 -1.68 -14.69
C VAL A 219 -0.26 -0.31 -14.22
N TYR A 220 -0.86 -0.26 -13.04
CA TYR A 220 -1.24 0.99 -12.37
C TYR A 220 -0.20 1.38 -11.34
N ASN A 221 0.04 2.68 -11.22
CA ASN A 221 0.74 3.29 -10.10
C ASN A 221 -0.18 4.29 -9.42
N MET A 222 -0.44 4.10 -8.12
CA MET A 222 -1.36 4.93 -7.34
C MET A 222 -0.66 5.63 -6.18
N HIS A 223 -1.14 6.83 -5.88
CA HIS A 223 -0.89 7.55 -4.63
C HIS A 223 -2.20 8.22 -4.24
N LEU A 224 -2.94 7.60 -3.31
CA LEU A 224 -4.24 8.09 -2.88
C LEU A 224 -4.10 9.18 -1.81
N GLU A 225 -5.23 9.82 -1.46
CA GLU A 225 -5.26 10.98 -0.57
C GLU A 225 -4.55 10.71 0.75
N SER A 226 -3.51 11.51 1.01
CA SER A 226 -2.76 11.48 2.26
C SER A 226 -3.58 12.06 3.41
N MET A 227 -3.35 11.54 4.60
CA MET A 227 -3.92 12.10 5.83
C MET A 227 -3.20 13.37 6.27
N ALA A 228 -2.05 13.69 5.67
CA ALA A 228 -1.19 14.84 6.01
C ALA A 228 -0.95 14.94 7.53
N ILE A 229 -0.74 13.82 8.21
CA ILE A 229 -0.45 13.72 9.63
C ILE A 229 1.04 13.50 9.77
N GLU A 230 1.73 14.45 10.42
CA GLU A 230 3.12 14.31 10.76
C GLU A 230 3.27 13.72 12.16
N GLU A 231 4.33 12.95 12.41
CA GLU A 231 4.60 12.35 13.73
C GLU A 231 4.62 13.38 14.86
N LYS A 232 5.17 14.57 14.59
CA LYS A 232 5.16 15.70 15.54
C LYS A 232 3.74 16.14 15.94
N ASP A 233 2.74 15.98 15.04
CA ASP A 233 1.34 16.30 15.37
C ASP A 233 0.77 15.31 16.37
N VAL A 234 1.10 14.01 16.20
CA VAL A 234 0.69 12.94 17.11
C VAL A 234 1.35 13.11 18.47
N GLU A 235 2.67 13.36 18.50
CA GLU A 235 3.41 13.62 19.73
C GLU A 235 2.85 14.80 20.49
N ALA A 236 2.63 15.93 19.81
CA ALA A 236 2.06 17.13 20.43
C ALA A 236 0.62 16.92 20.94
N ALA A 237 -0.14 16.01 20.31
CA ALA A 237 -1.48 15.65 20.79
C ALA A 237 -1.44 14.82 22.07
N VAL A 238 -0.45 13.94 22.24
CA VAL A 238 -0.34 13.00 23.38
C VAL A 238 0.32 13.65 24.60
N GLN A 239 1.15 14.67 24.41
CA GLN A 239 1.96 15.29 25.49
C GLN A 239 1.15 16.05 26.56
N SER A 240 -0.08 16.48 26.26
CA SER A 240 -0.91 17.20 27.22
C SER A 240 -2.40 17.09 26.94
N GLU A 241 -3.24 17.29 27.96
CA GLU A 241 -4.70 17.32 27.79
C GLU A 241 -5.16 18.44 26.83
N ILE A 242 -4.49 19.60 26.86
CA ILE A 242 -4.73 20.71 25.94
C ILE A 242 -4.30 20.32 24.50
N GLY A 243 -3.15 19.66 24.36
CA GLY A 243 -2.69 19.11 23.09
C GLY A 243 -3.67 18.11 22.49
N LEU A 244 -4.20 17.20 23.32
CA LEU A 244 -5.21 16.24 22.91
C LEU A 244 -6.50 16.93 22.40
N LYS A 245 -6.98 17.98 23.09
CA LYS A 245 -8.18 18.71 22.70
C LYS A 245 -7.99 19.54 21.42
N THR A 246 -6.84 20.14 21.22
CA THR A 246 -6.59 21.07 20.09
C THR A 246 -6.02 20.33 18.87
N LYS A 247 -4.89 19.65 19.04
CA LYS A 247 -4.21 18.89 17.96
C LYS A 247 -4.97 17.63 17.60
N GLY A 248 -5.52 16.89 18.58
CA GLY A 248 -6.32 15.70 18.36
C GLY A 248 -7.57 15.95 17.50
N ARG A 249 -8.27 17.10 17.70
CA ARG A 249 -9.39 17.49 16.81
C ARG A 249 -8.91 17.78 15.39
N GLY A 250 -7.73 18.39 15.24
CA GLY A 250 -7.11 18.63 13.93
C GLY A 250 -6.78 17.34 13.20
N ILE A 251 -6.16 16.38 13.90
CA ILE A 251 -5.86 15.03 13.39
C ILE A 251 -7.14 14.32 12.99
N ALA A 252 -8.15 14.26 13.86
CA ALA A 252 -9.43 13.62 13.57
C ALA A 252 -10.13 14.20 12.33
N ARG A 253 -10.05 15.53 12.14
CA ARG A 253 -10.61 16.20 10.95
C ARG A 253 -9.86 15.78 9.68
N ARG A 254 -8.52 15.72 9.72
CA ARG A 254 -7.70 15.27 8.57
C ARG A 254 -7.96 13.81 8.25
N LEU A 255 -8.01 12.93 9.25
CA LEU A 255 -8.38 11.51 9.09
C LEU A 255 -9.74 11.37 8.41
N LYS A 256 -10.77 12.07 8.94
CA LYS A 256 -12.11 12.07 8.34
C LYS A 256 -12.05 12.50 6.87
N GLY A 257 -11.34 13.59 6.57
CA GLY A 257 -11.18 14.09 5.20
C GLY A 257 -10.52 13.04 4.29
N GLY A 258 -9.44 12.43 4.75
CA GLY A 258 -8.73 11.36 4.03
C GLY A 258 -9.61 10.13 3.77
N PHE A 259 -10.35 9.63 4.76
CA PHE A 259 -11.26 8.50 4.58
C PHE A 259 -12.33 8.78 3.52
N ILE A 260 -12.96 9.97 3.56
CA ILE A 260 -13.97 10.36 2.58
C ILE A 260 -13.36 10.48 1.19
N ALA A 261 -12.22 11.14 1.05
CA ALA A 261 -11.58 11.34 -0.25
C ALA A 261 -11.17 10.00 -0.87
N ARG A 262 -10.46 9.14 -0.11
CA ARG A 262 -10.05 7.83 -0.59
C ARG A 262 -11.20 6.91 -0.94
N SER A 263 -12.34 7.00 -0.22
CA SER A 263 -13.52 6.18 -0.57
C SER A 263 -14.04 6.51 -1.97
N HIS A 264 -14.08 7.77 -2.38
CA HIS A 264 -14.42 8.17 -3.74
C HIS A 264 -13.35 7.76 -4.75
N GLN A 265 -12.07 7.98 -4.40
CA GLN A 265 -10.95 7.64 -5.29
C GLN A 265 -10.89 6.14 -5.60
N VAL A 266 -11.08 5.28 -4.58
CA VAL A 266 -11.03 3.82 -4.78
C VAL A 266 -12.21 3.30 -5.60
N GLU A 267 -13.39 3.91 -5.46
CA GLU A 267 -14.55 3.53 -6.29
C GLU A 267 -14.28 3.79 -7.77
N ARG A 268 -13.78 4.99 -8.11
CA ARG A 268 -13.37 5.31 -9.48
C ARG A 268 -12.25 4.42 -10.01
N LEU A 269 -11.27 4.12 -9.14
CA LEU A 269 -10.18 3.22 -9.52
C LEU A 269 -10.69 1.81 -9.80
N VAL A 270 -11.55 1.25 -8.95
CA VAL A 270 -12.13 -0.08 -9.16
C VAL A 270 -12.97 -0.13 -10.44
N ASP A 271 -13.80 0.87 -10.71
CA ASP A 271 -14.60 0.94 -11.93
C ASP A 271 -13.67 0.92 -13.18
N HIS A 272 -12.56 1.66 -13.13
CA HIS A 272 -11.58 1.67 -14.21
C HIS A 272 -10.83 0.33 -14.35
N ILE A 273 -10.48 -0.31 -13.23
CA ILE A 273 -9.84 -1.64 -13.23
C ILE A 273 -10.77 -2.69 -13.84
N LEU A 274 -12.04 -2.68 -13.46
CA LEU A 274 -13.03 -3.64 -13.98
C LEU A 274 -13.35 -3.44 -15.47
N SER A 275 -13.07 -2.27 -16.03
CA SER A 275 -13.19 -2.01 -17.47
C SER A 275 -11.97 -2.47 -18.27
N SER A 276 -10.88 -2.88 -17.62
CA SER A 276 -9.68 -3.34 -18.30
C SER A 276 -9.90 -4.69 -18.99
N GLN A 277 -9.47 -4.78 -20.24
CA GLN A 277 -9.44 -6.04 -21.00
C GLN A 277 -8.15 -6.84 -20.79
N HIS A 278 -7.20 -6.28 -20.05
CA HIS A 278 -5.91 -6.87 -19.75
C HIS A 278 -5.81 -7.28 -18.29
N PRO A 279 -5.01 -8.28 -17.96
CA PRO A 279 -4.60 -8.55 -16.59
C PRO A 279 -4.04 -7.28 -15.93
N VAL A 280 -4.32 -7.12 -14.64
CA VAL A 280 -4.02 -5.89 -13.91
C VAL A 280 -3.00 -6.14 -12.81
N LEU A 281 -1.99 -5.29 -12.75
CA LEU A 281 -1.11 -5.11 -11.60
C LEU A 281 -1.26 -3.66 -11.09
N LEU A 282 -1.60 -3.49 -9.82
CA LEU A 282 -1.79 -2.20 -9.17
C LEU A 282 -0.77 -2.05 -8.04
N CYS A 283 0.10 -1.06 -8.16
CA CYS A 283 1.16 -0.75 -7.20
C CYS A 283 0.95 0.64 -6.59
N GLY A 284 1.43 0.83 -5.36
CA GLY A 284 1.60 2.17 -4.80
C GLY A 284 1.09 2.37 -3.39
N ASP A 285 1.07 3.64 -3.00
CA ASP A 285 0.71 4.10 -1.67
C ASP A 285 -0.80 4.33 -1.57
N LEU A 286 -1.43 3.49 -0.75
CA LEU A 286 -2.86 3.58 -0.44
C LEU A 286 -3.17 4.72 0.54
N ASN A 287 -2.15 5.13 1.32
CA ASN A 287 -2.33 6.03 2.47
C ASN A 287 -3.41 5.54 3.46
N ASP A 288 -3.66 4.21 3.49
CA ASP A 288 -4.70 3.61 4.31
C ASP A 288 -4.29 2.22 4.83
N LEU A 289 -4.89 1.80 5.94
CA LEU A 289 -4.57 0.53 6.60
C LEU A 289 -5.26 -0.67 5.90
N PRO A 290 -4.75 -1.91 6.10
CA PRO A 290 -5.39 -3.13 5.59
C PRO A 290 -6.82 -3.39 6.10
N SER A 291 -7.23 -2.72 7.18
CA SER A 291 -8.61 -2.75 7.69
C SER A 291 -9.53 -1.70 7.06
N SER A 292 -9.05 -0.86 6.16
CA SER A 292 -9.85 0.23 5.59
C SER A 292 -10.86 -0.24 4.54
N TYR A 293 -11.88 0.61 4.29
CA TYR A 293 -12.78 0.46 3.15
C TYR A 293 -12.01 0.45 1.83
N THR A 294 -11.02 1.32 1.69
CA THR A 294 -10.17 1.44 0.50
C THR A 294 -9.50 0.11 0.16
N TYR A 295 -8.85 -0.50 1.14
CA TYR A 295 -8.19 -1.80 0.99
C TYR A 295 -9.20 -2.91 0.65
N GLN A 296 -10.32 -2.97 1.40
CA GLN A 296 -11.36 -3.98 1.20
C GLN A 296 -12.01 -3.88 -0.18
N LYS A 297 -12.19 -2.67 -0.71
CA LYS A 297 -12.75 -2.44 -2.03
C LYS A 297 -11.88 -3.00 -3.14
N LEU A 298 -10.55 -2.83 -3.05
CA LEU A 298 -9.58 -3.41 -3.99
C LEU A 298 -9.50 -4.93 -3.84
N ARG A 299 -9.36 -5.42 -2.60
CA ARG A 299 -9.25 -6.86 -2.29
C ARG A 299 -10.45 -7.68 -2.75
N LYS A 300 -11.62 -7.08 -2.90
CA LYS A 300 -12.80 -7.75 -3.43
C LYS A 300 -12.61 -8.25 -4.87
N HIS A 301 -11.74 -7.62 -5.63
CA HIS A 301 -11.54 -7.85 -7.07
C HIS A 301 -10.13 -8.30 -7.43
N LEU A 302 -9.16 -8.06 -6.55
CA LEU A 302 -7.74 -8.33 -6.76
C LEU A 302 -7.16 -9.09 -5.57
N SER A 303 -6.18 -9.94 -5.83
CA SER A 303 -5.29 -10.52 -4.81
C SER A 303 -4.31 -9.48 -4.31
N ASN A 304 -3.84 -9.63 -3.04
CA ASN A 304 -2.82 -8.75 -2.48
C ASN A 304 -1.49 -9.49 -2.33
N GLY A 305 -0.40 -8.89 -2.81
CA GLY A 305 0.91 -9.51 -2.82
C GLY A 305 1.42 -9.89 -1.43
N PHE A 306 1.21 -9.04 -0.41
CA PHE A 306 1.62 -9.36 0.96
C PHE A 306 0.81 -10.52 1.55
N GLU A 307 -0.51 -10.58 1.32
CA GLU A 307 -1.34 -11.65 1.84
C GLU A 307 -0.97 -13.02 1.23
N GLU A 308 -0.55 -13.05 -0.05
CA GLU A 308 -0.20 -14.28 -0.76
C GLU A 308 1.26 -14.69 -0.62
N GLY A 309 2.22 -13.75 -0.60
CA GLY A 309 3.65 -14.06 -0.63
C GLY A 309 4.49 -13.35 0.43
N GLY A 310 3.90 -12.46 1.24
CA GLY A 310 4.65 -11.74 2.27
C GLY A 310 4.99 -12.59 3.49
N SER A 311 5.92 -12.09 4.32
CA SER A 311 6.30 -12.71 5.59
C SER A 311 6.42 -11.66 6.70
N GLY A 312 6.07 -12.05 7.93
CA GLY A 312 6.08 -11.17 9.09
C GLY A 312 4.94 -10.15 9.07
N PHE A 313 5.20 -8.93 9.54
CA PHE A 313 4.21 -7.86 9.63
C PHE A 313 4.09 -7.02 8.36
N GLY A 314 5.08 -7.03 7.47
CA GLY A 314 5.06 -6.32 6.20
C GLY A 314 4.89 -4.80 6.33
N PHE A 315 5.46 -4.18 7.36
CA PHE A 315 5.42 -2.73 7.53
C PHE A 315 6.15 -2.05 6.38
N THR A 316 5.51 -1.06 5.76
CA THR A 316 6.07 -0.31 4.63
C THR A 316 6.42 1.13 4.99
N TYR A 317 5.86 1.67 6.08
CA TYR A 317 6.19 3.00 6.58
C TYR A 317 7.27 2.91 7.66
N ASN A 318 8.39 3.63 7.46
CA ASN A 318 9.57 3.65 8.34
C ASN A 318 9.49 4.80 9.36
N GLY A 319 8.32 5.00 9.95
CA GLY A 319 8.11 5.97 11.02
C GLY A 319 8.00 5.31 12.40
N LYS A 320 7.69 6.10 13.43
CA LYS A 320 7.51 5.59 14.82
C LYS A 320 6.33 4.63 14.96
N LEU A 321 5.33 4.76 14.11
CA LEU A 321 4.21 3.82 14.04
C LEU A 321 4.42 2.93 12.82
N PRO A 322 4.89 1.69 13.02
CA PRO A 322 5.10 0.75 11.93
C PRO A 322 3.73 0.32 11.37
N ILE A 323 3.43 0.75 10.16
CA ILE A 323 2.18 0.46 9.45
C ILE A 323 2.47 0.05 8.01
N ARG A 324 1.53 -0.69 7.40
CA ARG A 324 1.57 -1.01 5.98
C ARG A 324 0.55 -0.16 5.24
N ILE A 325 1.03 0.73 4.40
CA ILE A 325 0.22 1.64 3.57
C ILE A 325 0.53 1.49 2.08
N ASP A 326 1.73 1.02 1.74
CA ASP A 326 2.10 0.66 0.38
C ASP A 326 1.67 -0.77 0.08
N ASN A 327 1.19 -1.02 -1.14
CA ASN A 327 0.64 -2.31 -1.52
C ASN A 327 0.89 -2.61 -3.00
N GLN A 328 0.87 -3.92 -3.31
CA GLN A 328 0.73 -4.42 -4.66
C GLN A 328 -0.48 -5.35 -4.71
N PHE A 329 -1.40 -5.09 -5.65
CA PHE A 329 -2.56 -5.92 -5.92
C PHE A 329 -2.51 -6.40 -7.36
N PHE A 330 -3.01 -7.60 -7.62
CA PHE A 330 -2.99 -8.19 -8.96
C PHE A 330 -4.25 -9.00 -9.26
N SER A 331 -4.60 -9.08 -10.55
CA SER A 331 -5.70 -9.91 -11.02
C SER A 331 -5.18 -11.23 -11.60
N ARG A 332 -6.03 -12.27 -11.62
CA ARG A 332 -5.77 -13.44 -12.45
C ARG A 332 -5.74 -13.03 -13.94
N PRO A 333 -4.92 -13.65 -14.81
CA PRO A 333 -4.11 -14.85 -14.57
C PRO A 333 -2.66 -14.57 -14.08
N LEU A 334 -2.38 -13.40 -13.47
CA LEU A 334 -1.09 -13.19 -12.82
C LEU A 334 -0.96 -14.11 -11.59
N GLU A 335 0.20 -14.73 -11.47
CA GLU A 335 0.62 -15.52 -10.32
C GLU A 335 1.80 -14.85 -9.63
N LEU A 336 1.74 -14.76 -8.31
CA LEU A 336 2.81 -14.19 -7.50
C LEU A 336 3.84 -15.28 -7.20
N LEU A 337 5.09 -15.08 -7.61
CA LEU A 337 6.20 -15.98 -7.30
C LEU A 337 6.98 -15.53 -6.07
N ARG A 338 7.09 -14.19 -5.85
CA ARG A 338 7.83 -13.62 -4.74
C ARG A 338 7.31 -12.24 -4.37
N PHE A 339 7.31 -11.94 -3.08
CA PHE A 339 6.99 -10.61 -2.54
C PHE A 339 7.91 -10.26 -1.38
N ASP A 340 8.61 -9.13 -1.47
CA ASP A 340 9.51 -8.64 -0.45
C ASP A 340 9.23 -7.19 -0.09
N VAL A 341 9.30 -6.89 1.20
CA VAL A 341 9.47 -5.54 1.72
C VAL A 341 10.96 -5.32 1.96
N LEU A 342 11.57 -4.39 1.23
CA LEU A 342 13.01 -4.13 1.29
C LEU A 342 13.33 -3.19 2.48
N ASP A 343 13.11 -3.64 3.72
CA ASP A 343 13.23 -2.86 4.94
C ASP A 343 14.67 -2.42 5.30
N GLN A 344 15.67 -3.03 4.65
CA GLN A 344 17.07 -2.59 4.69
C GLN A 344 17.32 -1.31 3.88
N ILE A 345 16.44 -0.96 2.93
CA ILE A 345 16.53 0.27 2.12
C ILE A 345 15.79 1.39 2.84
N ARG A 346 16.55 2.36 3.35
CA ARG A 346 16.05 3.41 4.27
C ARG A 346 16.39 4.81 3.77
N PHE A 347 16.21 5.07 2.48
CA PHE A 347 16.43 6.41 1.93
C PHE A 347 15.29 7.36 2.24
N THR A 348 14.06 6.82 2.38
CA THR A 348 12.85 7.60 2.68
C THR A 348 12.13 7.07 3.91
N ASP A 349 10.99 7.66 4.24
CA ASP A 349 10.06 7.18 5.26
C ASP A 349 9.17 6.01 4.76
N HIS A 350 9.40 5.49 3.55
CA HIS A 350 8.78 4.29 3.03
C HIS A 350 9.84 3.24 2.68
N PHE A 351 9.47 1.97 2.82
CA PHE A 351 10.27 0.85 2.32
C PHE A 351 9.79 0.45 0.91
N PRO A 352 10.71 0.18 -0.03
CA PRO A 352 10.33 -0.33 -1.34
C PRO A 352 9.70 -1.71 -1.25
N LEU A 353 8.75 -2.00 -2.14
CA LEU A 353 8.15 -3.31 -2.36
C LEU A 353 8.67 -3.89 -3.66
N GLU A 354 9.29 -5.07 -3.62
CA GLU A 354 9.68 -5.82 -4.81
C GLU A 354 8.85 -7.09 -4.93
N SER A 355 8.36 -7.38 -6.13
CA SER A 355 7.62 -8.61 -6.39
C SER A 355 7.98 -9.17 -7.75
N THR A 356 7.88 -10.48 -7.86
CA THR A 356 8.03 -11.21 -9.11
C THR A 356 6.72 -11.93 -9.43
N TYR A 357 6.23 -11.72 -10.64
CA TYR A 357 5.01 -12.32 -11.16
C TYR A 357 5.31 -13.20 -12.38
N LEU A 358 4.41 -14.16 -12.61
CA LEU A 358 4.28 -14.92 -13.84
C LEU A 358 2.91 -14.59 -14.44
N LEU A 359 2.85 -14.34 -15.74
CA LEU A 359 1.58 -14.28 -16.45
C LEU A 359 1.34 -15.66 -17.08
N ALA A 360 0.40 -16.42 -16.51
CA ALA A 360 0.01 -17.72 -17.08
C ALA A 360 -0.55 -17.52 -18.49
N THR A 361 0.01 -18.24 -19.47
CA THR A 361 -0.45 -18.18 -20.86
C THR A 361 -1.82 -18.83 -20.96
N SER A 362 -2.67 -18.29 -21.83
CA SER A 362 -4.05 -18.74 -22.07
C SER A 362 -4.18 -20.22 -22.47
N THR A 363 -3.07 -20.89 -22.75
CA THR A 363 -3.02 -22.32 -23.12
C THR A 363 -3.12 -23.26 -21.91
N GLU A 364 -2.80 -22.79 -20.69
CA GLU A 364 -2.84 -23.61 -19.46
C GLU A 364 -4.15 -23.46 -18.68
N ALA A 365 -4.93 -22.41 -18.93
CA ALA A 365 -6.20 -22.15 -18.24
C ALA A 365 -7.39 -23.02 -18.73
N SER A 366 -7.21 -23.89 -19.71
CA SER A 366 -8.27 -24.75 -20.28
C SER A 366 -8.18 -26.24 -19.84
N GLY A 367 -7.39 -26.55 -18.82
CA GLY A 367 -7.06 -27.92 -18.43
C GLY A 367 -7.52 -28.37 -17.04
N ASP A 368 -8.54 -27.74 -16.39
CA ASP A 368 -9.17 -28.25 -15.17
C ASP A 368 -10.70 -28.19 -15.27
#